data_9260ed8df36367bbbc73a78b2e400d98
#
_entry.id   9260ed8df36367bbbc73a78b2e400d98
#
_cell.length_a   1.000
_cell.length_b   1.000
_cell.length_c   1.000
_cell.angle_alpha   90.00
_cell.angle_beta   90.00
_cell.angle_gamma   90.00
#
_symmetry.space_group_name_H-M   'P 1'
#
loop_
_entity.id
_entity.type
_entity.pdbx_description
1 polymer ?
#
loop_
_entity_poly.entity_id
_entity_poly.type
_entity_poly.pdbx_seq_one_letter_code
_entity_poly.pdbx_strand_id
1 'polypeptide(L)'
;MHVTRRGFLQLVSGGSASLALTAALGAQQANTGAANVPMDEARYLPVRLPPRSSQPSMTNLQRDALEHRIHCQCGCNLDVFTCRTTDFSCQVSPAMHKDAMALVAGGYDAQDIINAFTKVYGPRVLMEPPRRGFNLAGYFTPFVVLLAGIALVVVLIRRWHRPVEMDAGVRQLPVDASPDELERLQRLVRHDDS
;
A
#
# COMPACT_ATOMS: atom_id res chain seq x y z
N MET A 1 38.77 6.03 11.64
CA MET A 1 37.74 6.99 12.07
C MET A 1 36.75 6.25 12.97
N HIS A 2 36.89 6.40 14.29
CA HIS A 2 35.96 5.78 15.25
C HIS A 2 34.74 6.67 15.43
N VAL A 3 33.64 6.28 14.82
CA VAL A 3 32.33 6.92 15.07
C VAL A 3 31.88 6.47 16.47
N THR A 4 31.89 7.38 17.42
CA THR A 4 31.43 7.10 18.78
C THR A 4 29.89 6.93 18.80
N ARG A 5 29.36 6.06 19.68
CA ARG A 5 27.90 5.81 19.86
C ARG A 5 27.07 7.10 19.99
N ARG A 6 27.62 8.14 20.62
CA ARG A 6 26.97 9.46 20.75
C ARG A 6 26.85 10.21 19.42
N GLY A 7 27.83 10.11 18.51
CA GLY A 7 27.79 10.76 17.20
C GLY A 7 26.75 10.12 16.26
N PHE A 8 26.51 8.81 16.40
CA PHE A 8 25.50 8.11 15.60
C PHE A 8 24.06 8.48 16.02
N LEU A 9 23.81 8.61 17.33
CA LEU A 9 22.48 9.02 17.85
C LEU A 9 22.14 10.48 17.48
N GLN A 10 23.12 11.37 17.39
CA GLN A 10 22.90 12.75 16.96
C GLN A 10 22.65 12.89 15.45
N LEU A 11 23.18 11.98 14.62
CA LEU A 11 22.90 11.97 13.18
C LEU A 11 21.51 11.43 12.85
N VAL A 12 20.95 10.55 13.68
CA VAL A 12 19.61 9.99 13.48
C VAL A 12 18.50 10.90 14.02
N SER A 13 18.78 11.72 15.03
CA SER A 13 17.81 12.64 15.64
C SER A 13 17.70 14.01 14.96
N GLY A 14 18.60 14.31 14.02
CA GLY A 14 18.66 15.61 13.33
C GLY A 14 18.14 15.56 11.89
N GLY A 15 16.87 15.68 11.67
CA GLY A 15 16.43 16.44 10.52
C GLY A 15 15.78 15.76 9.33
N SER A 16 15.58 14.43 9.27
CA SER A 16 14.95 13.83 8.08
C SER A 16 13.57 13.20 8.29
N ALA A 17 13.15 12.98 9.54
CA ALA A 17 11.84 12.41 9.82
C ALA A 17 10.68 13.41 9.73
N SER A 18 10.95 14.70 9.96
CA SER A 18 9.89 15.73 10.00
C SER A 18 9.39 16.14 8.60
N LEU A 19 10.24 16.10 7.58
CA LEU A 19 9.86 16.47 6.21
C LEU A 19 9.08 15.36 5.49
N ALA A 20 9.34 14.09 5.79
CA ALA A 20 8.60 12.97 5.20
C ALA A 20 7.19 12.84 5.76
N LEU A 21 6.97 13.18 7.04
CA LEU A 21 5.65 13.09 7.68
C LEU A 21 4.70 14.19 7.19
N THR A 22 5.21 15.40 6.91
CA THR A 22 4.38 16.50 6.37
C THR A 22 3.98 16.26 4.91
N ALA A 23 4.81 15.60 4.11
CA ALA A 23 4.45 15.22 2.74
C ALA A 23 3.38 14.11 2.71
N ALA A 24 3.42 13.16 3.65
CA ALA A 24 2.42 12.09 3.74
C ALA A 24 1.04 12.61 4.22
N LEU A 25 1.01 13.60 5.12
CA LEU A 25 -0.24 14.22 5.57
C LEU A 25 -0.85 15.14 4.50
N GLY A 26 -0.04 15.78 3.66
CA GLY A 26 -0.51 16.58 2.52
C GLY A 26 -1.17 15.74 1.42
N ALA A 27 -0.71 14.52 1.21
CA ALA A 27 -1.27 13.62 0.19
C ALA A 27 -2.66 13.08 0.57
N GLN A 28 -2.99 13.00 1.86
CA GLN A 28 -4.32 12.55 2.31
C GLN A 28 -5.39 13.63 2.23
N GLN A 29 -5.02 14.90 2.23
CA GLN A 29 -5.99 16.02 2.11
C GLN A 29 -6.46 16.26 0.66
N ALA A 30 -5.78 15.70 -0.33
CA ALA A 30 -6.18 15.84 -1.73
C ALA A 30 -7.47 15.05 -2.09
N ASN A 31 -7.90 14.10 -1.25
CA ASN A 31 -9.06 13.26 -1.51
C ASN A 31 -10.38 13.72 -0.85
N THR A 32 -10.35 14.71 0.04
CA THR A 32 -11.57 15.21 0.68
C THR A 32 -12.29 16.29 -0.12
N GLY A 33 -11.72 16.74 -1.24
CA GLY A 33 -12.32 17.74 -2.14
C GLY A 33 -13.27 17.19 -3.21
N ALA A 34 -13.46 15.86 -3.28
CA ALA A 34 -14.26 15.24 -4.35
C ALA A 34 -15.79 15.40 -4.19
N ALA A 35 -16.25 15.91 -3.04
CA ALA A 35 -17.69 16.02 -2.77
C ALA A 35 -18.42 17.17 -3.52
N ASN A 36 -17.69 18.07 -4.19
CA ASN A 36 -18.27 19.23 -4.90
C ASN A 36 -17.68 19.46 -6.29
N VAL A 37 -17.20 18.42 -6.98
CA VAL A 37 -16.83 18.56 -8.38
C VAL A 37 -18.13 18.68 -9.18
N PRO A 38 -18.37 19.78 -9.90
CA PRO A 38 -19.56 19.87 -10.76
C PRO A 38 -19.57 18.70 -11.73
N MET A 39 -20.70 18.03 -11.84
CA MET A 39 -20.87 16.93 -12.77
C MET A 39 -20.68 17.44 -14.19
N ASP A 40 -19.69 16.87 -14.86
CA ASP A 40 -19.35 17.26 -16.23
C ASP A 40 -19.96 16.26 -17.21
N GLU A 41 -21.11 16.62 -17.73
CA GLU A 41 -21.82 15.83 -18.76
C GLU A 41 -20.99 15.67 -20.04
N ALA A 42 -20.09 16.59 -20.31
CA ALA A 42 -19.20 16.54 -21.47
C ALA A 42 -18.19 15.37 -21.41
N ARG A 43 -18.02 14.76 -20.24
CA ARG A 43 -17.18 13.56 -20.07
C ARG A 43 -17.84 12.26 -20.54
N TYR A 44 -19.16 12.28 -20.78
CA TYR A 44 -19.84 11.11 -21.30
C TYR A 44 -19.50 10.90 -22.77
N LEU A 45 -18.98 9.71 -23.07
CA LEU A 45 -18.69 9.23 -24.42
C LEU A 45 -19.51 7.94 -24.67
N PRO A 46 -20.38 7.88 -25.69
CA PRO A 46 -21.20 6.69 -25.91
C PRO A 46 -20.34 5.47 -26.28
N VAL A 47 -20.63 4.35 -25.62
CA VAL A 47 -19.98 3.06 -25.88
C VAL A 47 -20.92 2.19 -26.69
N ARG A 48 -20.71 2.14 -28.00
CA ARG A 48 -21.60 1.43 -28.92
C ARG A 48 -20.80 0.44 -29.77
N LEU A 49 -21.33 -0.79 -29.84
CA LEU A 49 -20.83 -1.85 -30.71
C LEU A 49 -22.00 -2.45 -31.48
N PRO A 50 -21.76 -2.99 -32.69
CA PRO A 50 -22.82 -3.68 -33.43
C PRO A 50 -23.24 -4.94 -32.69
N PRO A 51 -24.56 -5.28 -32.65
CA PRO A 51 -25.03 -6.45 -31.92
C PRO A 51 -24.43 -7.75 -32.55
N ARG A 52 -24.04 -8.69 -31.66
CA ARG A 52 -23.56 -10.02 -32.06
C ARG A 52 -24.66 -11.08 -31.99
N SER A 53 -25.64 -10.86 -31.11
CA SER A 53 -26.75 -11.78 -30.84
C SER A 53 -28.02 -10.98 -30.58
N SER A 54 -29.16 -11.63 -30.75
CA SER A 54 -30.47 -11.10 -30.35
C SER A 54 -30.86 -11.50 -28.91
N GLN A 55 -30.05 -12.32 -28.25
CA GLN A 55 -30.33 -12.76 -26.88
C GLN A 55 -29.38 -12.03 -25.90
N PRO A 56 -29.94 -11.53 -24.78
CA PRO A 56 -29.13 -10.94 -23.73
C PRO A 56 -28.10 -11.94 -23.18
N SER A 57 -26.87 -11.49 -22.99
CA SER A 57 -25.76 -12.32 -22.55
C SER A 57 -25.74 -12.60 -21.03
N MET A 58 -26.48 -11.82 -20.25
CA MET A 58 -26.49 -11.92 -18.80
C MET A 58 -27.79 -11.45 -18.17
N THR A 59 -28.03 -11.87 -16.93
CA THR A 59 -29.15 -11.44 -16.10
C THR A 59 -28.95 -10.03 -15.55
N ASN A 60 -30.06 -9.43 -15.03
CA ASN A 60 -30.00 -8.12 -14.39
C ASN A 60 -28.99 -8.07 -13.22
N LEU A 61 -28.97 -9.12 -12.37
CA LEU A 61 -28.01 -9.21 -11.25
C LEU A 61 -26.55 -9.22 -11.73
N GLN A 62 -26.27 -9.95 -12.80
CA GLN A 62 -24.94 -10.01 -13.39
C GLN A 62 -24.53 -8.68 -14.01
N ARG A 63 -25.47 -7.99 -14.66
CA ARG A 63 -25.26 -6.65 -15.18
C ARG A 63 -24.98 -5.64 -14.05
N ASP A 64 -25.76 -5.67 -12.97
CA ASP A 64 -25.57 -4.78 -11.83
C ASP A 64 -24.19 -5.04 -11.18
N ALA A 65 -23.77 -6.30 -11.05
CA ALA A 65 -22.42 -6.66 -10.61
C ALA A 65 -21.31 -6.18 -11.58
N LEU A 66 -21.59 -6.15 -12.89
CA LEU A 66 -20.69 -5.57 -13.88
C LEU A 66 -20.58 -4.05 -13.71
N GLU A 67 -21.70 -3.36 -13.49
CA GLU A 67 -21.72 -1.90 -13.31
C GLU A 67 -20.95 -1.44 -12.07
N HIS A 68 -20.88 -2.24 -11.01
CA HIS A 68 -20.01 -1.99 -9.86
C HIS A 68 -18.51 -2.02 -10.19
N ARG A 69 -18.13 -2.59 -11.32
CA ARG A 69 -16.74 -2.61 -11.80
C ARG A 69 -16.39 -1.43 -12.70
N ILE A 70 -17.39 -0.64 -13.11
CA ILE A 70 -17.26 0.48 -14.05
C ILE A 70 -17.42 1.78 -13.29
N HIS A 71 -16.37 2.60 -13.29
CA HIS A 71 -16.36 3.92 -12.66
C HIS A 71 -17.19 4.92 -13.44
N CYS A 72 -18.11 5.64 -12.76
CA CYS A 72 -18.88 6.70 -13.38
C CYS A 72 -17.98 7.86 -13.81
N GLN A 73 -18.18 8.36 -15.02
CA GLN A 73 -17.33 9.41 -15.59
C GLN A 73 -17.84 10.83 -15.31
N CYS A 74 -18.83 11.00 -14.43
CA CYS A 74 -19.32 12.33 -14.04
C CYS A 74 -18.34 13.16 -13.20
N GLY A 75 -17.27 12.54 -12.71
CA GLY A 75 -16.29 13.18 -11.83
C GLY A 75 -16.42 12.77 -10.36
N CYS A 76 -17.47 12.02 -9.97
CA CYS A 76 -17.56 11.39 -8.65
C CYS A 76 -16.65 10.17 -8.57
N ASN A 77 -16.44 9.62 -7.35
CA ASN A 77 -15.65 8.39 -7.14
C ASN A 77 -16.53 7.13 -7.03
N LEU A 78 -17.73 7.16 -7.56
CA LEU A 78 -18.70 6.06 -7.50
C LEU A 78 -18.65 5.22 -8.78
N ASP A 79 -19.01 3.95 -8.65
CA ASP A 79 -19.32 3.10 -9.79
C ASP A 79 -20.65 3.50 -10.44
N VAL A 80 -20.91 3.00 -11.65
CA VAL A 80 -22.12 3.33 -12.41
C VAL A 80 -23.38 2.93 -11.67
N PHE A 81 -23.41 1.74 -11.04
CA PHE A 81 -24.58 1.26 -10.31
C PHE A 81 -24.90 2.13 -9.10
N THR A 82 -23.90 2.35 -8.24
CA THR A 82 -24.05 3.16 -7.02
C THR A 82 -24.42 4.60 -7.39
N CYS A 83 -23.75 5.20 -8.36
CA CYS A 83 -24.02 6.56 -8.77
C CYS A 83 -25.45 6.74 -9.26
N ARG A 84 -25.96 5.86 -10.14
CA ARG A 84 -27.33 5.98 -10.69
C ARG A 84 -28.44 5.71 -9.67
N THR A 85 -28.13 4.98 -8.59
CA THR A 85 -29.10 4.63 -7.55
C THR A 85 -29.09 5.58 -6.35
N THR A 86 -28.01 6.34 -6.15
CA THR A 86 -27.86 7.26 -5.02
C THR A 86 -27.86 8.72 -5.42
N ASP A 87 -27.39 9.05 -6.62
CA ASP A 87 -27.31 10.43 -7.10
C ASP A 87 -28.24 10.64 -8.31
N PHE A 88 -29.46 11.03 -8.03
CA PHE A 88 -30.48 11.26 -9.04
C PHE A 88 -30.25 12.52 -9.91
N SER A 89 -29.32 13.37 -9.54
CA SER A 89 -28.92 14.53 -10.32
C SER A 89 -27.92 14.21 -11.43
N CYS A 90 -27.22 13.06 -11.31
CA CYS A 90 -26.25 12.62 -12.29
C CYS A 90 -26.92 12.16 -13.59
N GLN A 91 -26.54 12.79 -14.70
CA GLN A 91 -27.01 12.41 -16.05
C GLN A 91 -26.07 11.40 -16.74
N VAL A 92 -24.82 11.32 -16.29
CA VAL A 92 -23.78 10.47 -16.89
C VAL A 92 -24.00 9.00 -16.55
N SER A 93 -24.27 8.67 -15.28
CA SER A 93 -24.44 7.27 -14.88
C SER A 93 -25.66 6.58 -15.52
N PRO A 94 -26.83 7.21 -15.68
CA PRO A 94 -27.93 6.62 -16.45
C PRO A 94 -27.61 6.43 -17.93
N ALA A 95 -26.82 7.32 -18.53
CA ALA A 95 -26.36 7.18 -19.91
C ALA A 95 -25.41 6.01 -20.07
N MET A 96 -24.41 5.86 -19.19
CA MET A 96 -23.48 4.73 -19.17
C MET A 96 -24.22 3.40 -18.90
N HIS A 97 -25.23 3.40 -18.02
CA HIS A 97 -26.10 2.25 -17.80
C HIS A 97 -26.84 1.82 -19.08
N LYS A 98 -27.41 2.77 -19.83
CA LYS A 98 -28.07 2.48 -21.12
C LYS A 98 -27.10 1.84 -22.12
N ASP A 99 -25.86 2.32 -22.18
CA ASP A 99 -24.85 1.71 -23.03
C ASP A 99 -24.52 0.28 -22.59
N ALA A 100 -24.35 0.04 -21.28
CA ALA A 100 -24.14 -1.31 -20.75
C ALA A 100 -25.32 -2.25 -21.08
N MET A 101 -26.56 -1.78 -20.91
CA MET A 101 -27.77 -2.53 -21.27
C MET A 101 -27.80 -2.87 -22.76
N ALA A 102 -27.48 -1.91 -23.62
CA ALA A 102 -27.44 -2.12 -25.07
C ALA A 102 -26.39 -3.20 -25.47
N LEU A 103 -25.25 -3.20 -24.83
CA LEU A 103 -24.21 -4.20 -25.06
C LEU A 103 -24.62 -5.58 -24.54
N VAL A 104 -25.25 -5.66 -23.36
CA VAL A 104 -25.81 -6.92 -22.83
C VAL A 104 -26.88 -7.47 -23.77
N ALA A 105 -27.83 -6.62 -24.23
CA ALA A 105 -28.83 -7.00 -25.22
C ALA A 105 -28.25 -7.42 -26.57
N GLY A 106 -27.10 -6.84 -26.93
CA GLY A 106 -26.33 -7.20 -28.14
C GLY A 106 -25.50 -8.47 -27.99
N GLY A 107 -25.56 -9.20 -26.84
CA GLY A 107 -24.91 -10.49 -26.64
C GLY A 107 -23.45 -10.41 -26.25
N TYR A 108 -22.97 -9.27 -25.72
CA TYR A 108 -21.59 -9.11 -25.25
C TYR A 108 -21.44 -9.61 -23.81
N ASP A 109 -20.40 -10.37 -23.53
CA ASP A 109 -20.11 -10.82 -22.18
C ASP A 109 -19.52 -9.70 -21.30
N ALA A 110 -19.41 -9.96 -19.99
CA ALA A 110 -18.93 -8.97 -19.03
C ALA A 110 -17.52 -8.45 -19.35
N GLN A 111 -16.65 -9.32 -19.86
CA GLN A 111 -15.27 -8.93 -20.17
C GLN A 111 -15.21 -8.09 -21.47
N ASP A 112 -16.01 -8.43 -22.45
CA ASP A 112 -16.13 -7.65 -23.68
C ASP A 112 -16.66 -6.24 -23.42
N ILE A 113 -17.66 -6.12 -22.53
CA ILE A 113 -18.23 -4.84 -22.13
C ILE A 113 -17.18 -4.00 -21.39
N ILE A 114 -16.45 -4.58 -20.43
CA ILE A 114 -15.34 -3.89 -19.74
C ILE A 114 -14.29 -3.43 -20.74
N ASN A 115 -13.92 -4.27 -21.70
CA ASN A 115 -12.95 -3.91 -22.73
C ASN A 115 -13.45 -2.76 -23.62
N ALA A 116 -14.75 -2.76 -23.96
CA ALA A 116 -15.36 -1.68 -24.72
C ALA A 116 -15.31 -0.35 -23.98
N PHE A 117 -15.71 -0.33 -22.71
CA PHE A 117 -15.62 0.86 -21.87
C PHE A 117 -14.15 1.31 -21.69
N THR A 118 -13.24 0.36 -21.48
CA THR A 118 -11.80 0.67 -21.35
C THR A 118 -11.21 1.25 -22.64
N LYS A 119 -11.70 0.81 -23.78
CA LYS A 119 -11.26 1.34 -25.08
C LYS A 119 -11.67 2.80 -25.29
N VAL A 120 -12.86 3.18 -24.80
CA VAL A 120 -13.42 4.53 -24.96
C VAL A 120 -12.85 5.50 -23.90
N TYR A 121 -12.82 5.08 -22.65
CA TYR A 121 -12.48 5.95 -21.52
C TYR A 121 -11.07 5.75 -20.97
N GLY A 122 -10.38 4.71 -21.42
CA GLY A 122 -9.09 4.30 -20.87
C GLY A 122 -9.21 3.50 -19.58
N PRO A 123 -8.07 3.05 -19.00
CA PRO A 123 -8.05 2.20 -17.79
C PRO A 123 -8.71 2.82 -16.55
N ARG A 124 -8.84 4.13 -16.50
CA ARG A 124 -9.48 4.87 -15.40
C ARG A 124 -10.98 4.57 -15.23
N VAL A 125 -11.62 3.97 -16.23
CA VAL A 125 -13.02 3.53 -16.13
C VAL A 125 -13.19 2.29 -15.27
N LEU A 126 -12.11 1.64 -14.88
CA LEU A 126 -12.15 0.48 -14.02
C LEU A 126 -12.08 0.90 -12.56
N MET A 127 -13.00 0.39 -11.72
CA MET A 127 -12.95 0.59 -10.27
C MET A 127 -11.72 -0.06 -9.64
N GLU A 128 -11.25 -1.18 -10.23
CA GLU A 128 -10.01 -1.82 -9.83
C GLU A 128 -8.97 -1.72 -10.95
N PRO A 129 -7.76 -1.25 -10.67
CA PRO A 129 -6.71 -1.22 -11.67
C PRO A 129 -6.40 -2.64 -12.17
N PRO A 130 -6.21 -2.83 -13.49
CA PRO A 130 -5.93 -4.15 -14.04
C PRO A 130 -4.61 -4.68 -13.46
N ARG A 131 -4.60 -5.93 -13.00
CA ARG A 131 -3.43 -6.63 -12.44
C ARG A 131 -2.46 -7.05 -13.54
N ARG A 132 -2.04 -6.11 -14.41
CA ARG A 132 -1.17 -6.37 -15.56
C ARG A 132 -0.10 -5.28 -15.69
N GLY A 133 1.07 -5.67 -16.20
CA GLY A 133 2.16 -4.73 -16.47
C GLY A 133 2.63 -4.00 -15.22
N PHE A 134 2.83 -2.70 -15.32
CA PHE A 134 3.36 -1.86 -14.24
C PHE A 134 2.47 -1.85 -12.97
N ASN A 135 1.16 -2.02 -13.13
CA ASN A 135 0.24 -2.10 -11.98
C ASN A 135 0.55 -3.28 -11.05
N LEU A 136 1.11 -4.37 -11.60
CA LEU A 136 1.52 -5.52 -10.81
C LEU A 136 2.65 -5.16 -9.82
N ALA A 137 3.54 -4.24 -10.20
CA ALA A 137 4.59 -3.76 -9.33
C ALA A 137 4.03 -3.13 -8.05
N GLY A 138 2.90 -2.40 -8.14
CA GLY A 138 2.23 -1.81 -6.99
C GLY A 138 1.80 -2.83 -5.93
N TYR A 139 1.42 -4.04 -6.35
CA TYR A 139 1.03 -5.11 -5.44
C TYR A 139 2.24 -5.80 -4.78
N PHE A 140 3.37 -5.91 -5.48
CA PHE A 140 4.57 -6.57 -4.96
C PHE A 140 5.49 -5.64 -4.17
N THR A 141 5.47 -4.34 -4.46
CA THR A 141 6.33 -3.34 -3.80
C THR A 141 6.29 -3.43 -2.27
N PRO A 142 5.14 -3.47 -1.58
CA PRO A 142 5.12 -3.52 -0.13
C PRO A 142 5.80 -4.77 0.43
N PHE A 143 5.68 -5.91 -0.24
CA PHE A 143 6.34 -7.16 0.18
C PHE A 143 7.85 -7.10 -0.03
N VAL A 144 8.31 -6.55 -1.15
CA VAL A 144 9.74 -6.37 -1.43
C VAL A 144 10.38 -5.43 -0.41
N VAL A 145 9.73 -4.30 -0.10
CA VAL A 145 10.20 -3.34 0.91
C VAL A 145 10.26 -3.98 2.30
N LEU A 146 9.23 -4.75 2.67
CA LEU A 146 9.19 -5.46 3.95
C LEU A 146 10.34 -6.47 4.07
N LEU A 147 10.54 -7.30 3.05
CA LEU A 147 11.62 -8.29 3.03
C LEU A 147 13.00 -7.63 3.07
N ALA A 148 13.20 -6.56 2.31
CA ALA A 148 14.44 -5.79 2.33
C ALA A 148 14.69 -5.17 3.72
N GLY A 149 13.64 -4.64 4.38
CA GLY A 149 13.72 -4.12 5.74
C GLY A 149 14.11 -5.20 6.76
N ILE A 150 13.47 -6.36 6.70
CA ILE A 150 13.81 -7.51 7.57
C ILE A 150 15.28 -7.96 7.33
N ALA A 151 15.68 -8.09 6.06
CA ALA A 151 17.05 -8.48 5.73
C ALA A 151 18.07 -7.47 6.27
N LEU A 152 17.79 -6.18 6.14
CA LEU A 152 18.64 -5.11 6.68
C LEU A 152 18.78 -5.23 8.20
N VAL A 153 17.67 -5.41 8.91
CA VAL A 153 17.68 -5.57 10.39
C VAL A 153 18.48 -6.81 10.79
N VAL A 154 18.28 -7.94 10.12
CA VAL A 154 19.04 -9.17 10.39
C VAL A 154 20.55 -8.95 10.16
N VAL A 155 20.92 -8.27 9.08
CA VAL A 155 22.33 -7.95 8.80
C VAL A 155 22.93 -7.05 9.89
N LEU A 156 22.19 -6.02 10.32
CA LEU A 156 22.61 -5.12 11.40
C LEU A 156 22.79 -5.87 12.72
N ILE A 157 21.81 -6.70 13.09
CA ILE A 157 21.91 -7.53 14.32
C ILE A 157 23.10 -8.46 14.25
N ARG A 158 23.28 -9.19 13.13
CA ARG A 158 24.45 -10.08 12.95
C ARG A 158 25.76 -9.34 12.97
N ARG A 159 25.81 -8.12 12.45
CA ARG A 159 27.03 -7.28 12.50
C ARG A 159 27.33 -6.81 13.91
N TRP A 160 26.31 -6.51 14.72
CA TRP A 160 26.50 -6.09 16.12
C TRP A 160 26.76 -7.26 17.06
N HIS A 161 26.17 -8.43 16.77
CA HIS A 161 26.39 -9.68 17.51
C HIS A 161 27.58 -10.49 17.00
N ARG A 162 28.44 -9.94 16.12
CA ARG A 162 29.73 -10.59 15.92
C ARG A 162 30.39 -10.62 17.29
N PRO A 163 30.62 -11.84 17.87
CA PRO A 163 31.32 -11.92 19.12
C PRO A 163 32.62 -11.18 18.85
N VAL A 164 32.92 -10.16 19.69
CA VAL A 164 34.27 -9.72 19.86
C VAL A 164 34.94 -11.02 20.26
N GLU A 165 35.78 -11.62 19.37
CA GLU A 165 36.72 -12.59 19.79
C GLU A 165 37.44 -11.88 20.94
N MET A 166 37.02 -12.22 22.15
CA MET A 166 37.84 -11.90 23.31
C MET A 166 39.11 -12.62 23.00
N ASP A 167 40.06 -11.82 22.53
CA ASP A 167 41.43 -12.23 22.38
C ASP A 167 41.71 -13.08 23.63
N ALA A 168 41.93 -14.37 23.42
CA ALA A 168 42.30 -15.31 24.48
C ALA A 168 43.60 -14.92 25.17
N GLY A 169 44.07 -13.73 24.86
CA GLY A 169 45.10 -12.96 25.49
C GLY A 169 44.65 -12.05 26.64
N VAL A 170 43.45 -12.20 27.21
CA VAL A 170 43.25 -11.82 28.60
C VAL A 170 44.18 -12.75 29.39
N ARG A 171 45.46 -12.33 29.33
CA ARG A 171 46.51 -12.73 30.23
C ARG A 171 45.81 -12.75 31.58
N GLN A 172 45.51 -13.96 32.07
CA GLN A 172 45.16 -14.16 33.46
C GLN A 172 46.31 -13.47 34.21
N LEU A 173 46.06 -12.21 34.57
CA LEU A 173 46.93 -11.57 35.52
C LEU A 173 46.93 -12.54 36.69
N PRO A 174 48.09 -13.12 37.07
CA PRO A 174 48.11 -13.93 38.24
C PRO A 174 47.60 -13.04 39.35
N VAL A 175 46.35 -13.33 39.79
CA VAL A 175 45.81 -12.71 41.00
C VAL A 175 46.63 -13.36 42.10
N ASP A 176 47.74 -12.75 42.37
CA ASP A 176 48.57 -13.09 43.52
C ASP A 176 47.92 -12.45 44.75
N ALA A 177 46.66 -12.83 44.94
CA ALA A 177 45.90 -12.43 46.12
C ALA A 177 46.42 -13.29 47.26
N SER A 178 46.94 -12.64 48.28
CA SER A 178 47.31 -13.33 49.49
C SER A 178 46.10 -14.05 50.10
N PRO A 179 46.28 -15.18 50.78
CA PRO A 179 45.18 -15.91 51.42
C PRO A 179 44.29 -15.01 52.28
N ASP A 180 44.88 -14.02 52.94
CA ASP A 180 44.17 -13.03 53.79
C ASP A 180 43.25 -12.09 53.01
N GLU A 181 43.64 -11.73 51.77
CA GLU A 181 42.79 -10.90 50.91
C GLU A 181 41.56 -11.68 50.38
N LEU A 182 41.76 -12.94 50.05
CA LEU A 182 40.68 -13.82 49.63
C LEU A 182 39.64 -14.03 50.75
N GLU A 183 40.10 -14.22 52.00
CA GLU A 183 39.21 -14.32 53.14
C GLU A 183 38.45 -13.02 53.45
N ARG A 184 39.07 -11.85 53.25
CA ARG A 184 38.39 -10.56 53.35
C ARG A 184 37.31 -10.38 52.30
N LEU A 185 37.59 -10.72 51.06
CA LEU A 185 36.60 -10.63 49.98
C LEU A 185 35.46 -11.61 50.21
N GLN A 186 35.70 -12.83 50.66
CA GLN A 186 34.65 -13.78 51.01
C GLN A 186 33.75 -13.32 52.15
N ARG A 187 34.28 -12.60 53.13
CA ARG A 187 33.49 -12.00 54.22
C ARG A 187 32.59 -10.85 53.72
N LEU A 188 33.12 -10.01 52.83
CA LEU A 188 32.35 -8.90 52.22
C LEU A 188 31.18 -9.41 51.40
N VAL A 189 31.40 -10.40 50.52
CA VAL A 189 30.36 -11.00 49.68
C VAL A 189 29.29 -11.66 50.56
N ARG A 190 29.64 -12.36 51.64
CA ARG A 190 28.68 -13.02 52.51
C ARG A 190 27.86 -12.04 53.37
N HIS A 191 28.34 -10.82 53.55
CA HIS A 191 27.63 -9.78 54.33
C HIS A 191 26.61 -9.02 53.47
N ASP A 192 26.75 -9.07 52.14
CA ASP A 192 25.82 -8.41 51.19
C ASP A 192 24.61 -9.28 50.86
N ASP A 193 24.66 -10.60 51.17
CA ASP A 193 23.60 -11.56 50.94
C ASP A 193 22.67 -11.78 52.15
N SER A 194 22.83 -11.00 53.22
CA SER A 194 22.00 -11.09 54.45
C SER A 194 21.17 -9.80 54.69
#